data_8467f2132c0f11aa19add66573674ef2
#
_entry.id   8467f2132c0f11aa19add66573674ef2
#
_cell.length_a   1.000
_cell.length_b   1.000
_cell.length_c   1.000
_cell.angle_alpha   90.00
_cell.angle_beta   90.00
_cell.angle_gamma   90.00
#
_symmetry.space_group_name_H-M   'P 1'
#
loop_
_entity.id
_entity.type
_entity.pdbx_description
1 polymer ?
#
loop_
_entity_poly.entity_id
_entity_poly.type
_entity_poly.pdbx_seq_one_letter_code
_entity_poly.pdbx_strand_id
1 'polypeptide(L)'
;PTLAGFVGFGCSFGGKWFGGYASNKKGDNYCARAKKSVLKDLPGVIDATFLCTDYRQVEIPDGAVVYADPPYYNVTKYTTGEFDHNEFWDYMRELSKRCRVYISEQDAPSDFECVWAQQVTRTLDRDKANQPKKMEKLFVWKGSEA
;
A
#
# COMPACT_ATOMS: atom_id res chain seq x y z
N PRO A 1 4.24 -16.28 15.54
CA PRO A 1 3.74 -15.05 14.88
C PRO A 1 3.94 -15.09 13.36
N THR A 2 5.13 -15.44 12.87
CA THR A 2 5.49 -15.39 11.44
C THR A 2 4.65 -16.32 10.56
N LEU A 3 4.44 -17.56 10.99
CA LEU A 3 3.59 -18.52 10.27
C LEU A 3 2.14 -18.08 10.23
N ALA A 4 1.62 -17.49 11.31
CA ALA A 4 0.26 -16.97 11.35
C ALA A 4 0.07 -15.82 10.33
N GLY A 5 1.05 -14.92 10.19
CA GLY A 5 1.04 -13.87 9.17
C GLY A 5 1.01 -14.44 7.75
N PHE A 6 1.88 -15.40 7.45
CA PHE A 6 1.91 -16.08 6.15
C PHE A 6 0.59 -16.79 5.83
N VAL A 7 0.03 -17.54 6.77
CA VAL A 7 -1.24 -18.26 6.57
C VAL A 7 -2.41 -17.28 6.49
N GLY A 8 -2.46 -16.29 7.41
CA GLY A 8 -3.54 -15.33 7.51
C GLY A 8 -3.72 -14.48 6.27
N PHE A 9 -2.64 -14.07 5.61
CA PHE A 9 -2.68 -13.29 4.38
C PHE A 9 -2.42 -14.13 3.12
N GLY A 10 -1.32 -14.90 3.10
CA GLY A 10 -0.83 -15.57 1.89
C GLY A 10 -1.70 -16.74 1.42
N CYS A 11 -2.40 -17.43 2.34
CA CYS A 11 -3.28 -18.54 2.00
C CYS A 11 -4.77 -18.15 1.97
N SER A 12 -5.09 -16.89 2.22
CA SER A 12 -6.47 -16.41 2.31
C SER A 12 -6.97 -15.80 0.99
N PHE A 13 -8.28 -15.86 0.79
CA PHE A 13 -8.91 -15.29 -0.38
C PHE A 13 -8.76 -13.76 -0.40
N GLY A 14 -8.23 -13.26 -1.52
CA GLY A 14 -8.00 -11.84 -1.74
C GLY A 14 -6.96 -11.19 -0.81
N GLY A 15 -6.10 -11.98 -0.15
CA GLY A 15 -5.10 -11.47 0.80
C GLY A 15 -5.68 -10.84 2.06
N LYS A 16 -6.94 -11.14 2.41
CA LYS A 16 -7.59 -10.66 3.63
C LYS A 16 -7.16 -11.51 4.82
N TRP A 17 -6.92 -10.87 5.97
CA TRP A 17 -6.59 -11.56 7.20
C TRP A 17 -7.62 -12.63 7.56
N PHE A 18 -7.22 -13.90 7.47
CA PHE A 18 -8.10 -15.07 7.65
C PHE A 18 -9.46 -14.97 6.94
N GLY A 19 -9.48 -14.41 5.73
CA GLY A 19 -10.68 -14.22 4.90
C GLY A 19 -11.22 -15.48 4.22
N GLY A 20 -10.89 -16.66 4.75
CA GLY A 20 -11.22 -17.97 4.21
C GLY A 20 -10.11 -18.49 3.27
N TYR A 21 -9.96 -19.81 3.20
CA TYR A 21 -8.94 -20.45 2.36
C TYR A 21 -9.18 -20.16 0.88
N ALA A 22 -8.16 -19.66 0.21
CA ALA A 22 -8.21 -19.40 -1.23
C ALA A 22 -8.22 -20.74 -2.00
N SER A 23 -9.28 -20.98 -2.76
CA SER A 23 -9.41 -22.17 -3.60
C SER A 23 -10.07 -21.84 -4.95
N ASN A 24 -9.84 -22.67 -5.95
CA ASN A 24 -10.53 -22.59 -7.21
C ASN A 24 -10.91 -24.00 -7.71
N LYS A 25 -11.74 -24.07 -8.76
CA LYS A 25 -12.18 -25.34 -9.35
C LYS A 25 -11.05 -26.13 -10.03
N LYS A 26 -9.90 -25.52 -10.28
CA LYS A 26 -8.74 -26.15 -10.93
C LYS A 26 -7.81 -26.85 -9.92
N GLY A 27 -8.08 -26.73 -8.62
CA GLY A 27 -7.27 -27.35 -7.57
C GLY A 27 -5.90 -26.66 -7.35
N ASP A 28 -5.76 -25.38 -7.72
CA ASP A 28 -4.51 -24.66 -7.51
C ASP A 28 -4.15 -24.59 -6.01
N ASN A 29 -2.89 -24.89 -5.71
CA ASN A 29 -2.36 -24.76 -4.35
C ASN A 29 -1.92 -23.33 -4.09
N TYR A 30 -2.80 -22.52 -3.52
CA TYR A 30 -2.52 -21.10 -3.22
C TYR A 30 -1.42 -20.91 -2.18
N CYS A 31 -1.29 -21.81 -1.20
CA CYS A 31 -0.20 -21.76 -0.22
C CYS A 31 1.17 -21.98 -0.89
N ALA A 32 1.27 -22.93 -1.81
CA ALA A 32 2.50 -23.15 -2.57
C ALA A 32 2.86 -21.95 -3.46
N ARG A 33 1.85 -21.30 -4.06
CA ARG A 33 2.05 -20.07 -4.84
C ARG A 33 2.51 -18.90 -3.96
N ALA A 34 1.88 -18.71 -2.81
CA ALA A 34 2.27 -17.69 -1.85
C ALA A 34 3.71 -17.90 -1.36
N LYS A 35 4.07 -19.15 -1.00
CA LYS A 35 5.46 -19.51 -0.64
C LYS A 35 6.45 -19.17 -1.76
N LYS A 36 6.13 -19.53 -3.00
CA LYS A 36 6.99 -19.23 -4.16
C LYS A 36 7.16 -17.72 -4.36
N SER A 37 6.09 -16.92 -4.18
CA SER A 37 6.16 -15.46 -4.27
C SER A 37 7.09 -14.90 -3.20
N VAL A 38 6.87 -15.25 -1.94
CA VAL A 38 7.73 -14.79 -0.83
C VAL A 38 9.20 -15.13 -1.06
N LEU A 39 9.49 -16.37 -1.47
CA LEU A 39 10.88 -16.79 -1.74
C LEU A 39 11.51 -16.04 -2.92
N LYS A 40 10.71 -15.66 -3.92
CA LYS A 40 11.17 -14.86 -5.05
C LYS A 40 11.52 -13.42 -4.63
N ASP A 41 10.70 -12.84 -3.76
CA ASP A 41 10.80 -11.43 -3.39
C ASP A 41 11.76 -11.21 -2.19
N LEU A 42 12.07 -12.29 -1.43
CA LEU A 42 12.93 -12.25 -0.25
C LEU A 42 14.31 -11.59 -0.48
N PRO A 43 15.03 -11.85 -1.60
CA PRO A 43 16.33 -11.21 -1.81
C PRO A 43 16.24 -9.67 -1.88
N GLY A 44 15.10 -9.13 -2.32
CA GLY A 44 14.89 -7.69 -2.41
C GLY A 44 14.56 -7.01 -1.07
N VAL A 45 14.24 -7.78 -0.03
CA VAL A 45 13.84 -7.25 1.27
C VAL A 45 14.64 -7.80 2.45
N ILE A 46 15.69 -8.60 2.18
CA ILE A 46 16.44 -9.29 3.24
C ILE A 46 17.14 -8.31 4.18
N ASP A 47 17.56 -7.16 3.67
CA ASP A 47 18.23 -6.10 4.44
C ASP A 47 17.26 -5.00 4.89
N ALA A 48 15.95 -5.18 4.66
CA ALA A 48 14.95 -4.20 5.06
C ALA A 48 14.65 -4.29 6.56
N THR A 49 14.48 -3.14 7.20
CA THR A 49 13.98 -3.04 8.56
C THR A 49 12.46 -2.88 8.53
N PHE A 50 11.75 -3.76 9.22
CA PHE A 50 10.29 -3.70 9.36
C PHE A 50 9.91 -3.14 10.72
N LEU A 51 9.16 -2.03 10.71
CA LEU A 51 8.67 -1.36 11.91
C LEU A 51 7.15 -1.48 11.98
N CYS A 52 6.62 -1.64 13.20
CA CYS A 52 5.19 -1.53 13.48
C CYS A 52 5.00 -0.37 14.45
N THR A 53 4.85 0.83 13.90
CA THR A 53 4.73 2.07 14.67
C THR A 53 3.89 3.08 13.91
N ASP A 54 3.53 4.18 14.57
CA ASP A 54 2.92 5.32 13.91
C ASP A 54 3.92 5.97 12.95
N TYR A 55 3.48 6.34 11.73
CA TYR A 55 4.35 6.92 10.69
C TYR A 55 5.06 8.20 11.16
N ARG A 56 4.45 8.95 12.08
CA ARG A 56 5.01 10.18 12.67
C ARG A 56 6.19 9.92 13.60
N GLN A 57 6.35 8.69 14.08
CA GLN A 57 7.42 8.28 14.99
C GLN A 57 8.61 7.63 14.26
N VAL A 58 8.50 7.46 12.94
CA VAL A 58 9.61 6.90 12.15
C VAL A 58 10.69 7.95 11.96
N GLU A 59 11.91 7.64 12.39
CA GLU A 59 13.08 8.47 12.11
C GLU A 59 13.46 8.35 10.63
N ILE A 60 13.21 9.41 9.87
CA ILE A 60 13.50 9.47 8.44
C ILE A 60 14.68 10.41 8.23
N PRO A 61 15.81 9.93 7.68
CA PRO A 61 16.98 10.77 7.42
C PRO A 61 16.71 11.80 6.32
N ASP A 62 17.37 12.95 6.38
CA ASP A 62 17.28 13.97 5.34
C ASP A 62 17.77 13.41 3.99
N GLY A 63 17.12 13.81 2.92
CA GLY A 63 17.38 13.30 1.56
C GLY A 63 16.84 11.90 1.26
N ALA A 64 16.15 11.27 2.21
CA ALA A 64 15.52 9.96 1.95
C ALA A 64 14.44 10.03 0.87
N VAL A 65 14.25 8.92 0.18
CA VAL A 65 13.07 8.72 -0.68
C VAL A 65 11.99 8.02 0.14
N VAL A 66 10.83 8.64 0.24
CA VAL A 66 9.67 8.15 0.99
C VAL A 66 8.54 7.82 0.05
N TYR A 67 8.00 6.61 0.16
CA TYR A 67 6.74 6.21 -0.47
C TYR A 67 5.69 6.03 0.62
N ALA A 68 4.64 6.84 0.57
CA ALA A 68 3.52 6.78 1.51
C ALA A 68 2.28 6.21 0.81
N ASP A 69 1.68 5.19 1.43
CA ASP A 69 0.43 4.54 0.97
C ASP A 69 -0.59 4.57 2.12
N PRO A 70 -1.23 5.72 2.36
CA PRO A 70 -2.19 5.89 3.45
C PRO A 70 -3.48 5.10 3.17
N PRO A 71 -4.33 4.87 4.19
CA PRO A 71 -5.69 4.43 3.99
C PRO A 71 -6.42 5.42 3.07
N TYR A 72 -6.93 4.95 1.93
CA TYR A 72 -7.64 5.83 0.98
C TYR A 72 -8.91 6.41 1.60
N TYR A 73 -9.23 7.66 1.25
CA TYR A 73 -10.29 8.47 1.85
C TYR A 73 -11.68 7.80 1.88
N ASN A 74 -11.99 6.94 0.91
CA ASN A 74 -13.32 6.32 0.74
C ASN A 74 -13.32 4.79 0.93
N VAL A 75 -12.31 4.21 1.59
CA VAL A 75 -12.22 2.75 1.77
C VAL A 75 -12.63 2.35 3.18
N THR A 76 -13.14 1.14 3.31
CA THR A 76 -13.61 0.50 4.55
C THR A 76 -12.72 0.86 5.75
N LYS A 77 -13.33 1.41 6.82
CA LYS A 77 -12.65 1.76 8.07
C LYS A 77 -11.78 0.60 8.57
N TYR A 78 -10.51 0.87 8.79
CA TYR A 78 -9.64 -0.07 9.47
C TYR A 78 -10.05 -0.17 10.94
N THR A 79 -9.86 -1.34 11.54
CA THR A 79 -10.17 -1.60 12.96
C THR A 79 -9.32 -0.79 13.94
N THR A 80 -8.32 -0.07 13.44
CA THR A 80 -7.34 0.71 14.21
C THR A 80 -7.76 2.15 14.53
N GLY A 81 -8.99 2.57 14.16
CA GLY A 81 -9.49 3.93 14.38
C GLY A 81 -9.66 4.75 13.11
N GLU A 82 -10.03 6.02 13.27
CA GLU A 82 -10.13 6.97 12.15
C GLU A 82 -8.74 7.51 11.82
N PHE A 83 -8.39 7.46 10.52
CA PHE A 83 -7.16 8.06 10.02
C PHE A 83 -7.40 9.54 9.74
N ASP A 84 -6.62 10.42 10.37
CA ASP A 84 -6.70 11.87 10.12
C ASP A 84 -5.94 12.24 8.85
N HIS A 85 -6.67 12.40 7.76
CA HIS A 85 -6.11 12.78 6.47
C HIS A 85 -5.52 14.20 6.47
N ASN A 86 -6.06 15.14 7.25
CA ASN A 86 -5.53 16.50 7.29
C ASN A 86 -4.16 16.50 7.97
N GLU A 87 -4.05 15.86 9.14
CA GLU A 87 -2.78 15.68 9.84
C GLU A 87 -1.75 14.96 8.96
N PHE A 88 -2.18 13.93 8.21
CA PHE A 88 -1.31 13.23 7.28
C PHE A 88 -0.76 14.15 6.19
N TRP A 89 -1.61 14.94 5.51
CA TRP A 89 -1.16 15.85 4.46
C TRP A 89 -0.24 16.95 5.00
N ASP A 90 -0.49 17.46 6.22
CA ASP A 90 0.38 18.43 6.88
C ASP A 90 1.75 17.82 7.18
N TYR A 91 1.79 16.59 7.70
CA TYR A 91 3.04 15.87 7.92
C TYR A 91 3.81 15.62 6.62
N MET A 92 3.12 15.27 5.52
CA MET A 92 3.75 15.06 4.22
C MET A 92 4.36 16.35 3.66
N ARG A 93 3.73 17.51 3.87
CA ARG A 93 4.30 18.84 3.51
C ARG A 93 5.61 19.09 4.25
N GLU A 94 5.62 18.91 5.56
CA GLU A 94 6.83 19.11 6.38
C GLU A 94 7.94 18.15 5.97
N LEU A 95 7.61 16.88 5.75
CA LEU A 95 8.58 15.88 5.34
C LEU A 95 9.15 16.18 3.94
N SER A 96 8.35 16.69 3.04
CA SER A 96 8.76 17.04 1.68
C SER A 96 9.74 18.20 1.59
N LYS A 97 9.92 18.98 2.66
CA LYS A 97 10.96 20.03 2.74
C LYS A 97 12.39 19.48 2.84
N ARG A 98 12.54 18.22 3.27
CA ARG A 98 13.84 17.58 3.50
C ARG A 98 14.00 16.21 2.87
N CYS A 99 12.92 15.64 2.32
CA CYS A 99 12.89 14.30 1.72
C CYS A 99 12.14 14.35 0.37
N ARG A 100 12.45 13.40 -0.50
CA ARG A 100 11.67 13.20 -1.71
C ARG A 100 10.48 12.28 -1.39
N VAL A 101 9.27 12.83 -1.32
CA VAL A 101 8.07 12.12 -0.88
C VAL A 101 7.13 11.86 -2.06
N TYR A 102 6.76 10.59 -2.25
CA TYR A 102 5.73 10.15 -3.20
C TYR A 102 4.55 9.57 -2.42
N ILE A 103 3.34 10.02 -2.73
CA ILE A 103 2.13 9.63 -2.02
C ILE A 103 1.17 8.94 -2.99
N SER A 104 0.80 7.69 -2.68
CA SER A 104 -0.20 6.93 -3.42
C SER A 104 -1.60 7.25 -2.88
N GLU A 105 -2.42 7.95 -3.66
CA GLU A 105 -3.80 8.29 -3.29
C GLU A 105 -4.62 8.55 -4.56
N GLN A 106 -5.94 8.59 -4.44
CA GLN A 106 -6.83 8.87 -5.57
C GLN A 106 -6.95 10.35 -5.85
N ASP A 107 -7.00 11.16 -4.81
CA ASP A 107 -7.08 12.62 -4.85
C ASP A 107 -6.17 13.22 -3.78
N ALA A 108 -5.70 14.44 -4.03
CA ALA A 108 -4.79 15.15 -3.14
C ALA A 108 -5.20 16.63 -3.02
N PRO A 109 -4.78 17.33 -1.95
CA PRO A 109 -4.92 18.78 -1.85
C PRO A 109 -4.33 19.51 -3.04
N SER A 110 -4.81 20.71 -3.35
CA SER A 110 -4.46 21.48 -4.56
C SER A 110 -2.98 21.88 -4.64
N ASP A 111 -2.27 21.87 -3.52
CA ASP A 111 -0.83 22.14 -3.42
C ASP A 111 0.06 20.90 -3.67
N PHE A 112 -0.57 19.76 -4.00
CA PHE A 112 0.12 18.57 -4.49
C PHE A 112 -0.08 18.42 -6.00
N GLU A 113 0.92 17.86 -6.68
CA GLU A 113 0.93 17.58 -8.10
C GLU A 113 0.91 16.08 -8.36
N CYS A 114 0.05 15.64 -9.29
CA CYS A 114 0.06 14.26 -9.76
C CYS A 114 1.19 14.08 -10.76
N VAL A 115 2.24 13.37 -10.36
CA VAL A 115 3.43 13.12 -11.22
C VAL A 115 3.35 11.80 -11.98
N TRP A 116 2.44 10.92 -11.60
CA TRP A 116 2.20 9.67 -12.30
C TRP A 116 0.75 9.20 -12.09
N ALA A 117 0.15 8.65 -13.16
CA ALA A 117 -1.16 8.05 -13.10
C ALA A 117 -1.23 6.84 -14.05
N GLN A 118 -1.79 5.74 -13.56
CA GLN A 118 -2.00 4.53 -14.36
C GLN A 118 -3.37 3.91 -14.09
N GLN A 119 -4.02 3.50 -15.17
CA GLN A 119 -5.26 2.75 -15.07
C GLN A 119 -4.95 1.29 -14.73
N VAL A 120 -5.49 0.80 -13.61
CA VAL A 120 -5.35 -0.59 -13.19
C VAL A 120 -6.69 -1.30 -13.22
N THR A 121 -6.68 -2.57 -13.65
CA THR A 121 -7.87 -3.41 -13.66
C THR A 121 -7.83 -4.31 -12.43
N ARG A 122 -8.86 -4.28 -11.58
CA ARG A 122 -8.97 -5.20 -10.44
C ARG A 122 -9.24 -6.62 -10.95
N THR A 123 -8.34 -7.55 -10.66
CA THR A 123 -8.44 -8.97 -11.07
C THR A 123 -9.36 -9.82 -10.19
N LEU A 124 -9.99 -9.25 -9.17
CA LEU A 124 -10.78 -10.00 -8.16
C LEU A 124 -12.25 -10.19 -8.53
N ASP A 125 -12.74 -9.57 -9.58
CA ASP A 125 -14.14 -9.69 -9.98
C ASP A 125 -14.32 -10.70 -11.13
N ARG A 126 -15.35 -11.55 -11.03
CA ARG A 126 -15.64 -12.59 -12.04
C ARG A 126 -16.14 -12.00 -13.35
N ASP A 127 -16.65 -10.77 -13.33
CA ASP A 127 -17.27 -10.11 -14.47
C ASP A 127 -16.30 -9.14 -15.13
N LYS A 128 -15.49 -9.65 -16.06
CA LYS A 128 -14.44 -8.87 -16.74
C LYS A 128 -14.98 -7.71 -17.59
N ALA A 129 -16.27 -7.71 -17.94
CA ALA A 129 -16.86 -6.71 -18.82
C ALA A 129 -17.29 -5.41 -18.11
N ASN A 130 -17.54 -5.44 -16.81
CA ASN A 130 -18.08 -4.32 -16.02
C ASN A 130 -17.16 -3.89 -14.87
N GLN A 131 -15.87 -4.22 -14.91
CA GLN A 131 -14.95 -3.82 -13.84
C GLN A 131 -14.72 -2.31 -13.85
N PRO A 132 -14.99 -1.57 -12.75
CA PRO A 132 -14.61 -0.19 -12.66
C PRO A 132 -13.09 -0.09 -12.74
N LYS A 133 -12.62 0.62 -13.75
CA LYS A 133 -11.21 0.92 -13.92
C LYS A 133 -10.82 1.88 -12.81
N LYS A 134 -9.88 1.47 -11.98
CA LYS A 134 -9.32 2.34 -10.93
C LYS A 134 -8.09 3.05 -11.46
N MET A 135 -7.96 4.33 -11.20
CA MET A 135 -6.72 5.07 -11.43
C MET A 135 -5.86 4.96 -10.18
N GLU A 136 -4.64 4.50 -10.33
CA GLU A 136 -3.60 4.64 -9.31
C GLU A 136 -2.79 5.88 -9.67
N LYS A 137 -2.54 6.75 -8.69
CA LYS A 137 -1.85 8.02 -8.87
C LYS A 137 -0.75 8.17 -7.84
N LEU A 138 0.32 8.90 -8.21
CA LEU A 138 1.35 9.34 -7.28
C LEU A 138 1.39 10.86 -7.26
N PHE A 139 1.42 11.40 -6.07
CA PHE A 139 1.46 12.83 -5.82
C PHE A 139 2.79 13.22 -5.15
N VAL A 140 3.25 14.42 -5.46
CA VAL A 140 4.35 15.11 -4.78
C VAL A 140 3.89 16.50 -4.36
N TRP A 141 4.48 17.05 -3.29
CA TRP A 141 4.19 18.41 -2.88
C TRP A 141 4.87 19.43 -3.80
N LYS A 142 4.14 20.46 -4.27
CA LYS A 142 4.65 21.49 -5.18
C LYS A 142 5.70 22.42 -4.55
N GLY A 143 5.75 22.48 -3.21
CA GLY A 143 6.74 23.24 -2.47
C GLY A 143 8.05 22.49 -2.18
N SER A 144 8.20 21.25 -2.68
CA SER A 144 9.46 20.51 -2.55
C SER A 144 10.52 21.09 -3.48
N GLU A 145 11.66 21.51 -2.96
CA GLU A 145 12.83 21.97 -3.73
C GLU A 145 13.71 20.81 -4.25
N ALA A 146 13.24 19.58 -4.17
CA ALA A 146 14.02 18.37 -4.47
C ALA A 146 13.79 17.81 -5.89
#